data_59ea97a20a2cea8f90f5f94a85a7b417
#
_entry.id   59ea97a20a2cea8f90f5f94a85a7b417
#
_cell.length_a   1.000
_cell.length_b   1.000
_cell.length_c   1.000
_cell.angle_alpha   90.00
_cell.angle_beta   90.00
_cell.angle_gamma   90.00
#
_symmetry.space_group_name_H-M   'P 1'
#
loop_
_entity.id
_entity.type
_entity.pdbx_description
1 polymer ?
#
loop_
_entity_poly.entity_id
_entity_poly.type
_entity_poly.pdbx_seq_one_letter_code
_entity_poly.pdbx_strand_id
1 'polypeptide(L)'
;MRGKNPRLAARGNGAAMKTGIVIFPGINRERDMAIALERSGAAPRMVWHKETDLNGLDLIVIPGGFSFGDYLRCGAMAAHSPVMPAIRAHAERGGYVLGVCNGFQILTEARLLPGALLRNARLRFLARDCHLRVERTDTAFTSYYQRGQVFRAVMAHGDGNYFADDATLDRLEGEGLVALRYATMAGAITPEANRNGSARSIAGILSPNLRVMGLMPHPEDLVDPLMGGIDGKPLFDALAAA
;
A
#
# COMPACT_ATOMS: atom_id res chain seq x y z
N MET A 1 -15.18 -27.79 6.52
CA MET A 1 -13.74 -28.10 6.69
C MET A 1 -12.97 -26.87 6.20
N ARG A 2 -12.27 -26.15 7.08
CA ARG A 2 -11.51 -24.94 6.70
C ARG A 2 -10.17 -25.39 6.12
N GLY A 3 -9.98 -25.25 4.82
CA GLY A 3 -8.70 -25.51 4.17
C GLY A 3 -7.66 -24.48 4.64
N LYS A 4 -6.70 -24.94 5.43
CA LYS A 4 -5.50 -24.15 5.77
C LYS A 4 -4.71 -23.96 4.48
N ASN A 5 -4.52 -22.71 4.06
CA ASN A 5 -3.67 -22.36 2.95
C ASN A 5 -2.18 -22.60 3.35
N PRO A 6 -1.44 -23.54 2.76
CA PRO A 6 -0.11 -23.96 3.25
C PRO A 6 1.03 -23.00 2.88
N ARG A 7 0.74 -21.81 2.35
CA ARG A 7 1.77 -20.88 1.83
C ARG A 7 2.06 -19.66 2.72
N LEU A 8 1.31 -19.47 3.79
CA LEU A 8 1.66 -18.51 4.84
C LEU A 8 2.25 -19.32 6.00
N ALA A 9 3.53 -19.64 5.93
CA ALA A 9 4.25 -20.18 7.06
C ALA A 9 4.28 -19.10 8.15
N ALA A 10 3.48 -19.27 9.21
CA ALA A 10 3.58 -18.45 10.40
C ALA A 10 5.03 -18.47 10.90
N ARG A 11 5.59 -17.30 11.22
CA ARG A 11 6.94 -17.19 11.81
C ARG A 11 6.99 -18.05 13.09
N GLY A 12 7.77 -19.09 13.06
CA GLY A 12 8.17 -19.79 14.27
C GLY A 12 9.06 -18.87 15.11
N ASN A 13 8.72 -18.72 16.40
CA ASN A 13 9.43 -17.96 17.43
C ASN A 13 9.25 -16.44 17.39
N GLY A 14 8.15 -15.91 17.87
CA GLY A 14 8.01 -14.63 18.62
C GLY A 14 8.83 -13.38 18.25
N ALA A 15 9.61 -13.38 17.18
CA ALA A 15 10.41 -12.24 16.77
C ALA A 15 9.55 -11.24 15.98
N ALA A 16 9.57 -9.98 16.42
CA ALA A 16 8.89 -8.90 15.72
C ALA A 16 9.36 -8.76 14.27
N MET A 17 8.44 -8.44 13.33
CA MET A 17 8.76 -8.18 11.94
C MET A 17 9.69 -6.97 11.83
N LYS A 18 10.90 -7.16 11.35
CA LYS A 18 11.88 -6.09 11.15
C LYS A 18 11.49 -5.25 9.93
N THR A 19 11.09 -4.02 10.19
CA THR A 19 10.52 -3.15 9.16
C THR A 19 11.41 -1.93 8.93
N GLY A 20 11.64 -1.57 7.66
CA GLY A 20 12.26 -0.32 7.24
C GLY A 20 11.23 0.65 6.67
N ILE A 21 11.10 1.84 7.27
CA ILE A 21 10.28 2.93 6.73
C ILE A 21 11.20 3.88 5.95
N VAL A 22 10.99 3.96 4.64
CA VAL A 22 11.86 4.77 3.76
C VAL A 22 11.50 6.24 3.84
N ILE A 23 12.50 7.07 4.10
CA ILE A 23 12.37 8.52 4.22
C ILE A 23 12.98 9.19 3.00
N PHE A 24 12.13 9.83 2.20
CA PHE A 24 12.54 10.76 1.15
C PHE A 24 12.35 12.21 1.64
N PRO A 25 13.10 13.18 1.12
CA PRO A 25 12.78 14.59 1.36
C PRO A 25 11.32 14.89 1.00
N GLY A 26 10.54 15.48 1.92
CA GLY A 26 9.13 15.81 1.71
C GLY A 26 8.12 14.71 2.08
N ILE A 27 8.57 13.56 2.57
CA ILE A 27 7.68 12.59 3.23
C ILE A 27 7.16 13.20 4.54
N ASN A 28 5.91 12.93 4.89
CA ASN A 28 5.28 13.48 6.09
C ASN A 28 4.36 12.50 6.83
N ARG A 29 4.31 11.22 6.39
CA ARG A 29 3.48 10.16 7.01
C ARG A 29 4.31 9.05 7.66
N GLU A 30 5.61 9.26 7.84
CA GLU A 30 6.52 8.28 8.42
C GLU A 30 6.18 7.95 9.87
N ARG A 31 5.71 8.95 10.64
CA ARG A 31 5.34 8.76 12.06
C ARG A 31 4.05 7.98 12.21
N ASP A 32 3.02 8.34 11.42
CA ASP A 32 1.74 7.63 11.44
C ASP A 32 1.95 6.16 11.05
N MET A 33 2.78 5.92 10.05
CA MET A 33 3.17 4.58 9.61
C MET A 33 3.94 3.81 10.70
N ALA A 34 4.88 4.46 11.39
CA ALA A 34 5.61 3.84 12.49
C ALA A 34 4.65 3.43 13.63
N ILE A 35 3.74 4.31 14.03
CA ILE A 35 2.72 4.03 15.04
C ILE A 35 1.85 2.84 14.62
N ALA A 36 1.41 2.78 13.37
CA ALA A 36 0.59 1.68 12.87
C ALA A 36 1.32 0.32 12.94
N LEU A 37 2.59 0.30 12.56
CA LEU A 37 3.43 -0.89 12.60
C LEU A 37 3.74 -1.34 14.04
N GLU A 38 4.11 -0.42 14.93
CA GLU A 38 4.39 -0.69 16.34
C GLU A 38 3.16 -1.26 17.07
N ARG A 39 1.98 -0.69 16.80
CA ARG A 39 0.71 -1.17 17.37
C ARG A 39 0.31 -2.57 16.89
N SER A 40 0.91 -3.03 15.82
CA SER A 40 0.74 -4.38 15.29
C SER A 40 1.90 -5.33 15.66
N GLY A 41 2.83 -4.86 16.49
CA GLY A 41 3.94 -5.68 17.00
C GLY A 41 5.15 -5.76 16.07
N ALA A 42 5.23 -4.95 15.02
CA ALA A 42 6.44 -4.82 14.20
C ALA A 42 7.48 -3.92 14.90
N ALA A 43 8.72 -4.01 14.46
CA ALA A 43 9.83 -3.18 14.94
C ALA A 43 10.35 -2.29 13.79
N PRO A 44 9.72 -1.10 13.57
CA PRO A 44 10.13 -0.21 12.50
C PRO A 44 11.41 0.57 12.81
N ARG A 45 12.26 0.76 11.80
CA ARG A 45 13.35 1.75 11.80
C ARG A 45 13.21 2.67 10.58
N MET A 46 13.66 3.91 10.72
CA MET A 46 13.74 4.84 9.60
C MET A 46 14.92 4.49 8.71
N VAL A 47 14.71 4.54 7.40
CA VAL A 47 15.70 4.26 6.35
C VAL A 47 15.80 5.49 5.46
N TRP A 48 16.93 6.19 5.50
CA TRP A 48 17.11 7.35 4.64
C TRP A 48 17.28 6.93 3.17
N HIS A 49 16.71 7.68 2.25
CA HIS A 49 16.67 7.33 0.81
C HIS A 49 18.04 7.14 0.14
N LYS A 50 19.14 7.48 0.83
CA LYS A 50 20.51 7.21 0.36
C LYS A 50 21.11 5.94 0.96
N GLU A 51 20.46 5.34 1.94
CA GLU A 51 20.89 4.06 2.52
C GLU A 51 20.56 2.93 1.56
N THR A 52 21.55 2.13 1.21
CA THR A 52 21.41 1.02 0.25
C THR A 52 21.50 -0.36 0.90
N ASP A 53 21.87 -0.44 2.18
CA ASP A 53 21.87 -1.69 2.93
C ASP A 53 20.52 -1.90 3.65
N LEU A 54 19.71 -2.78 3.10
CA LEU A 54 18.42 -3.20 3.62
C LEU A 54 18.44 -4.63 4.17
N ASN A 55 19.63 -5.17 4.42
CA ASN A 55 19.77 -6.53 4.92
C ASN A 55 19.11 -6.71 6.30
N GLY A 56 18.53 -7.89 6.49
CA GLY A 56 17.84 -8.24 7.73
C GLY A 56 16.47 -7.59 7.92
N LEU A 57 15.99 -6.77 6.98
CA LEU A 57 14.60 -6.32 6.96
C LEU A 57 13.71 -7.40 6.32
N ASP A 58 12.50 -7.52 6.84
CA ASP A 58 11.46 -8.41 6.35
C ASP A 58 10.44 -7.66 5.51
N LEU A 59 10.16 -6.42 5.92
CA LEU A 59 9.21 -5.50 5.29
C LEU A 59 9.88 -4.16 5.03
N ILE A 60 9.65 -3.60 3.86
CA ILE A 60 9.98 -2.22 3.52
C ILE A 60 8.68 -1.47 3.29
N VAL A 61 8.52 -0.32 3.94
CA VAL A 61 7.36 0.55 3.78
C VAL A 61 7.80 1.87 3.17
N ILE A 62 7.11 2.29 2.11
CA ILE A 62 7.24 3.61 1.51
C ILE A 62 5.96 4.39 1.87
N PRO A 63 6.05 5.33 2.84
CA PRO A 63 4.86 6.02 3.36
C PRO A 63 4.38 7.11 2.41
N GLY A 64 3.27 7.74 2.79
CA GLY A 64 2.70 8.90 2.11
C GLY A 64 3.50 10.18 2.33
N GLY A 65 3.22 11.18 1.52
CA GLY A 65 3.85 12.50 1.56
C GLY A 65 3.96 13.12 0.16
N PHE A 66 4.95 13.98 0.01
CA PHE A 66 5.22 14.73 -1.22
C PHE A 66 6.73 14.63 -1.53
N SER A 67 7.21 13.42 -1.87
CA SER A 67 8.63 13.15 -2.05
C SER A 67 9.25 14.11 -3.06
N PHE A 68 10.33 14.80 -2.64
CA PHE A 68 11.00 15.86 -3.41
C PHE A 68 10.05 16.98 -3.88
N GLY A 69 8.93 17.24 -3.15
CA GLY A 69 7.95 18.26 -3.48
C GLY A 69 7.08 17.94 -4.70
N ASP A 70 7.01 16.66 -5.11
CA ASP A 70 6.28 16.16 -6.29
C ASP A 70 6.70 16.83 -7.61
N TYR A 71 7.93 17.38 -7.67
CA TYR A 71 8.47 17.95 -8.89
C TYR A 71 8.51 16.91 -10.02
N LEU A 72 8.21 17.33 -11.26
CA LEU A 72 7.98 16.54 -12.47
C LEU A 72 6.64 15.78 -12.38
N ARG A 73 6.58 14.70 -11.64
CA ARG A 73 5.41 13.88 -11.27
C ARG A 73 5.60 13.35 -9.87
N CYS A 74 4.49 13.10 -9.18
CA CYS A 74 4.53 12.48 -7.86
C CYS A 74 5.31 11.15 -7.91
N GLY A 75 6.32 11.03 -7.05
CA GLY A 75 7.17 9.84 -6.97
C GLY A 75 8.31 9.75 -8.00
N ALA A 76 8.31 10.55 -9.08
CA ALA A 76 9.28 10.41 -10.18
C ALA A 76 10.73 10.57 -9.71
N MET A 77 11.04 11.61 -8.93
CA MET A 77 12.39 11.82 -8.41
C MET A 77 12.78 10.73 -7.40
N ALA A 78 11.86 10.33 -6.53
CA ALA A 78 12.10 9.29 -5.53
C ALA A 78 12.42 7.93 -6.18
N ALA A 79 11.79 7.60 -7.30
CA ALA A 79 12.04 6.37 -8.06
C ALA A 79 13.49 6.21 -8.54
N HIS A 80 14.26 7.30 -8.58
CA HIS A 80 15.69 7.31 -8.93
C HIS A 80 16.62 7.42 -7.72
N SER A 81 16.10 7.39 -6.50
CA SER A 81 16.92 7.47 -5.28
C SER A 81 17.80 6.23 -5.11
N PRO A 82 18.96 6.36 -4.46
CA PRO A 82 19.91 5.25 -4.26
C PRO A 82 19.33 4.01 -3.57
N VAL A 83 18.32 4.17 -2.71
CA VAL A 83 17.64 3.06 -2.03
C VAL A 83 16.82 2.17 -2.97
N MET A 84 16.35 2.67 -4.11
CA MET A 84 15.39 1.96 -4.97
C MET A 84 15.91 0.65 -5.59
N PRO A 85 17.16 0.54 -6.06
CA PRO A 85 17.73 -0.74 -6.46
C PRO A 85 17.73 -1.78 -5.34
N ALA A 86 18.01 -1.37 -4.09
CA ALA A 86 17.98 -2.27 -2.94
C ALA A 86 16.56 -2.72 -2.59
N ILE A 87 15.55 -1.83 -2.71
CA ILE A 87 14.14 -2.18 -2.55
C ILE A 87 13.69 -3.18 -3.61
N ARG A 88 14.08 -2.99 -4.86
CA ARG A 88 13.81 -3.95 -5.94
C ARG A 88 14.40 -5.32 -5.63
N ALA A 89 15.69 -5.37 -5.30
CA ALA A 89 16.37 -6.60 -4.93
C ALA A 89 15.72 -7.29 -3.71
N HIS A 90 15.24 -6.51 -2.73
CA HIS A 90 14.50 -7.03 -1.58
C HIS A 90 13.18 -7.71 -2.01
N ALA A 91 12.38 -7.07 -2.87
CA ALA A 91 11.14 -7.64 -3.39
C ALA A 91 11.37 -8.90 -4.25
N GLU A 92 12.43 -8.91 -5.07
CA GLU A 92 12.81 -10.04 -5.92
C GLU A 92 13.24 -11.26 -5.09
N ARG A 93 13.91 -11.04 -3.94
CA ARG A 93 14.26 -12.11 -2.99
C ARG A 93 13.07 -12.58 -2.13
N GLY A 94 11.88 -12.02 -2.34
CA GLY A 94 10.65 -12.41 -1.64
C GLY A 94 10.36 -11.62 -0.36
N GLY A 95 11.08 -10.54 -0.10
CA GLY A 95 10.77 -9.58 0.97
C GLY A 95 9.48 -8.80 0.66
N TYR A 96 8.81 -8.33 1.70
CA TYR A 96 7.58 -7.56 1.54
C TYR A 96 7.86 -6.07 1.29
N VAL A 97 7.07 -5.44 0.42
CA VAL A 97 7.10 -4.00 0.18
C VAL A 97 5.68 -3.44 0.19
N LEU A 98 5.44 -2.43 1.00
CA LEU A 98 4.18 -1.71 1.07
C LEU A 98 4.40 -0.25 0.66
N GLY A 99 3.68 0.23 -0.35
CA GLY A 99 3.64 1.65 -0.74
C GLY A 99 2.27 2.25 -0.49
N VAL A 100 2.19 3.31 0.32
CA VAL A 100 0.94 3.99 0.63
C VAL A 100 0.96 5.40 0.05
N CYS A 101 -0.08 5.80 -0.67
CA CYS A 101 -0.24 7.12 -1.28
C CYS A 101 0.96 7.50 -2.15
N ASN A 102 1.83 8.43 -1.72
CA ASN A 102 3.08 8.76 -2.44
C ASN A 102 3.98 7.52 -2.61
N GLY A 103 3.97 6.60 -1.65
CA GLY A 103 4.67 5.31 -1.78
C GLY A 103 4.16 4.47 -2.96
N PHE A 104 2.86 4.45 -3.21
CA PHE A 104 2.31 3.75 -4.38
C PHE A 104 2.71 4.45 -5.69
N GLN A 105 2.70 5.78 -5.73
CA GLN A 105 3.21 6.56 -6.86
C GLN A 105 4.67 6.22 -7.15
N ILE A 106 5.52 6.14 -6.12
CA ILE A 106 6.93 5.76 -6.26
C ILE A 106 7.07 4.33 -6.82
N LEU A 107 6.26 3.38 -6.33
CA LEU A 107 6.30 2.00 -6.80
C LEU A 107 5.92 1.86 -8.28
N THR A 108 4.95 2.65 -8.77
CA THR A 108 4.59 2.66 -10.19
C THR A 108 5.67 3.35 -11.04
N GLU A 109 6.20 4.50 -10.61
CA GLU A 109 7.30 5.20 -11.30
C GLU A 109 8.57 4.33 -11.36
N ALA A 110 8.88 3.57 -10.29
CA ALA A 110 9.98 2.63 -10.26
C ALA A 110 9.69 1.32 -11.01
N ARG A 111 8.49 1.12 -11.59
CA ARG A 111 8.06 -0.10 -12.27
C ARG A 111 8.15 -1.37 -11.40
N LEU A 112 7.95 -1.22 -10.09
CA LEU A 112 7.73 -2.34 -9.17
C LEU A 112 6.27 -2.78 -9.20
N LEU A 113 5.37 -1.87 -9.57
CA LEU A 113 3.96 -2.13 -9.87
C LEU A 113 3.62 -1.53 -11.25
N PRO A 114 2.68 -2.11 -12.00
CA PRO A 114 2.28 -1.59 -13.31
C PRO A 114 1.37 -0.36 -13.18
N GLY A 115 1.22 0.38 -14.27
CA GLY A 115 0.35 1.56 -14.37
C GLY A 115 1.00 2.85 -13.88
N ALA A 116 0.17 3.85 -13.62
CA ALA A 116 0.57 5.18 -13.16
C ALA A 116 -0.53 5.81 -12.29
N LEU A 117 -0.16 6.76 -11.44
CA LEU A 117 -1.11 7.58 -10.70
C LEU A 117 -1.17 8.96 -11.38
N LEU A 118 -2.37 9.32 -11.84
CA LEU A 118 -2.64 10.59 -12.52
C LEU A 118 -3.39 11.54 -11.58
N ARG A 119 -3.55 12.79 -12.03
CA ARG A 119 -4.41 13.77 -11.37
C ARG A 119 -5.81 13.21 -11.16
N ASN A 120 -6.38 13.46 -9.97
CA ASN A 120 -7.77 13.14 -9.68
C ASN A 120 -8.71 13.71 -10.77
N ALA A 121 -9.76 12.97 -11.15
CA ALA A 121 -10.64 13.29 -12.26
C ALA A 121 -11.23 14.71 -12.25
N ARG A 122 -11.36 15.34 -11.05
CA ARG A 122 -11.86 16.72 -10.91
C ARG A 122 -10.74 17.73 -10.63
N LEU A 123 -9.47 17.36 -10.80
CA LEU A 123 -8.29 18.19 -10.58
C LEU A 123 -8.22 18.83 -9.18
N ARG A 124 -8.84 18.20 -8.17
CA ARG A 124 -8.87 18.67 -6.79
C ARG A 124 -8.19 17.69 -5.86
N PHE A 125 -7.53 18.21 -4.85
CA PHE A 125 -7.08 17.43 -3.72
C PHE A 125 -8.30 16.88 -2.97
N LEU A 126 -8.29 15.58 -2.67
CA LEU A 126 -9.32 14.90 -1.90
C LEU A 126 -8.80 14.62 -0.50
N ALA A 127 -9.43 15.20 0.52
CA ALA A 127 -9.16 14.93 1.93
C ALA A 127 -10.48 14.51 2.60
N ARG A 128 -10.69 13.19 2.72
CA ARG A 128 -11.95 12.64 3.24
C ARG A 128 -11.89 11.13 3.46
N ASP A 129 -12.84 10.62 4.21
CA ASP A 129 -13.08 9.19 4.30
C ASP A 129 -13.50 8.60 2.95
N CYS A 130 -13.05 7.38 2.70
CA CYS A 130 -13.51 6.50 1.64
C CYS A 130 -13.73 5.09 2.18
N HIS A 131 -14.44 4.27 1.42
CA HIS A 131 -14.64 2.86 1.73
C HIS A 131 -13.91 2.01 0.71
N LEU A 132 -13.24 0.98 1.19
CA LEU A 132 -12.46 0.03 0.40
C LEU A 132 -13.06 -1.35 0.54
N ARG A 133 -13.32 -2.00 -0.58
CA ARG A 133 -13.73 -3.40 -0.63
C ARG A 133 -12.51 -4.27 -0.89
N VAL A 134 -12.37 -5.32 -0.10
CA VAL A 134 -11.27 -6.29 -0.21
C VAL A 134 -11.60 -7.30 -1.31
N GLU A 135 -10.76 -7.37 -2.34
CA GLU A 135 -10.93 -8.30 -3.48
C GLU A 135 -10.18 -9.61 -3.29
N ARG A 136 -9.08 -9.59 -2.55
CA ARG A 136 -8.20 -10.74 -2.33
C ARG A 136 -7.75 -10.82 -0.87
N THR A 137 -7.67 -12.03 -0.30
CA THR A 137 -7.35 -12.24 1.13
C THR A 137 -6.26 -13.27 1.39
N ASP A 138 -5.73 -13.93 0.37
CA ASP A 138 -4.65 -14.91 0.47
C ASP A 138 -3.25 -14.27 0.33
N THR A 139 -3.07 -13.07 0.87
CA THR A 139 -1.82 -12.30 0.85
C THR A 139 -1.42 -11.88 2.27
N ALA A 140 -0.13 -11.59 2.48
CA ALA A 140 0.36 -11.03 3.74
C ALA A 140 -0.27 -9.68 4.11
N PHE A 141 -0.78 -8.93 3.13
CA PHE A 141 -1.37 -7.59 3.33
C PHE A 141 -2.85 -7.64 3.73
N THR A 142 -3.57 -8.68 3.32
CA THR A 142 -5.04 -8.70 3.40
C THR A 142 -5.61 -9.94 4.09
N SER A 143 -4.77 -10.83 4.63
CA SER A 143 -5.20 -12.11 5.22
C SER A 143 -6.09 -11.98 6.46
N TYR A 144 -6.11 -10.81 7.12
CA TYR A 144 -6.94 -10.56 8.30
C TYR A 144 -8.28 -9.90 7.96
N TYR A 145 -8.56 -9.70 6.68
CA TYR A 145 -9.87 -9.32 6.17
C TYR A 145 -10.61 -10.51 5.57
N GLN A 146 -11.90 -10.33 5.32
CA GLN A 146 -12.71 -11.28 4.54
C GLN A 146 -12.86 -10.75 3.10
N ARG A 147 -12.95 -11.64 2.11
CA ARG A 147 -13.23 -11.24 0.74
C ARG A 147 -14.60 -10.56 0.65
N GLY A 148 -14.66 -9.41 0.02
CA GLY A 148 -15.86 -8.58 -0.05
C GLY A 148 -16.08 -7.71 1.18
N GLN A 149 -15.29 -7.87 2.25
CA GLN A 149 -15.36 -6.98 3.41
C GLN A 149 -15.08 -5.54 2.97
N VAL A 150 -15.87 -4.62 3.54
CA VAL A 150 -15.67 -3.18 3.35
C VAL A 150 -15.09 -2.61 4.64
N PHE A 151 -14.07 -1.78 4.50
CA PHE A 151 -13.50 -1.03 5.61
C PHE A 151 -13.29 0.42 5.23
N ARG A 152 -13.29 1.31 6.22
CA ARG A 152 -13.04 2.73 6.03
C ARG A 152 -11.53 3.01 5.99
N ALA A 153 -11.13 3.94 5.12
CA ALA A 153 -9.78 4.49 5.06
C ALA A 153 -9.84 5.99 4.75
N VAL A 154 -8.74 6.68 4.96
CA VAL A 154 -8.63 8.12 4.68
C VAL A 154 -8.01 8.32 3.30
N MET A 155 -8.62 9.18 2.49
CA MET A 155 -8.12 9.64 1.21
C MET A 155 -7.51 11.03 1.41
N ALA A 156 -6.23 11.22 1.04
CA ALA A 156 -5.53 12.50 1.18
C ALA A 156 -4.52 12.69 0.01
N HIS A 157 -5.02 12.97 -1.20
CA HIS A 157 -4.17 13.07 -2.40
C HIS A 157 -4.76 13.95 -3.50
N GLY A 158 -3.88 14.53 -4.32
CA GLY A 158 -4.22 15.24 -5.57
C GLY A 158 -4.06 14.36 -6.82
N ASP A 159 -3.17 13.39 -6.77
CA ASP A 159 -2.76 12.52 -7.87
C ASP A 159 -2.95 11.05 -7.46
N GLY A 160 -4.20 10.61 -7.32
CA GLY A 160 -4.56 9.27 -6.88
C GLY A 160 -5.38 8.47 -7.91
N ASN A 161 -5.58 9.00 -9.10
CA ASN A 161 -6.30 8.35 -10.18
C ASN A 161 -5.41 7.28 -10.83
N TYR A 162 -5.58 6.02 -10.44
CA TYR A 162 -4.84 4.92 -11.03
C TYR A 162 -5.25 4.72 -12.50
N PHE A 163 -4.25 4.64 -13.35
CA PHE A 163 -4.39 4.46 -14.80
C PHE A 163 -3.47 3.34 -15.30
N ALA A 164 -3.99 2.50 -16.18
CA ALA A 164 -3.23 1.57 -16.99
C ALA A 164 -3.98 1.31 -18.30
N ASP A 165 -3.30 0.74 -19.29
CA ASP A 165 -3.96 0.29 -20.52
C ASP A 165 -4.89 -0.92 -20.25
N ASP A 166 -5.82 -1.18 -21.15
CA ASP A 166 -6.81 -2.24 -20.98
C ASP A 166 -6.16 -3.61 -20.82
N ALA A 167 -5.09 -3.92 -21.55
CA ALA A 167 -4.38 -5.19 -21.45
C ALA A 167 -3.78 -5.38 -20.05
N THR A 168 -3.22 -4.33 -19.47
CA THR A 168 -2.72 -4.34 -18.09
C THR A 168 -3.85 -4.49 -17.08
N LEU A 169 -4.96 -3.77 -17.28
CA LEU A 169 -6.14 -3.86 -16.41
C LEU A 169 -6.75 -5.27 -16.45
N ASP A 170 -6.89 -5.87 -17.64
CA ASP A 170 -7.40 -7.23 -17.81
C ASP A 170 -6.50 -8.28 -17.15
N ARG A 171 -5.18 -8.09 -17.26
CA ARG A 171 -4.21 -8.95 -16.58
C ARG A 171 -4.30 -8.81 -15.05
N LEU A 172 -4.38 -7.59 -14.52
CA LEU A 172 -4.52 -7.37 -13.08
C LEU A 172 -5.77 -8.06 -12.51
N GLU A 173 -6.88 -8.01 -13.24
CA GLU A 173 -8.12 -8.68 -12.85
C GLU A 173 -8.05 -10.19 -13.04
N GLY A 174 -7.57 -10.65 -14.17
CA GLY A 174 -7.48 -12.08 -14.51
C GLY A 174 -6.53 -12.86 -13.60
N GLU A 175 -5.43 -12.24 -13.16
CA GLU A 175 -4.48 -12.82 -12.21
C GLU A 175 -4.85 -12.55 -10.73
N GLY A 176 -5.95 -11.82 -10.48
CA GLY A 176 -6.40 -11.47 -9.14
C GLY A 176 -5.42 -10.55 -8.40
N LEU A 177 -4.76 -9.64 -9.11
CA LEU A 177 -3.77 -8.70 -8.55
C LEU A 177 -4.39 -7.38 -8.09
N VAL A 178 -5.69 -7.18 -8.26
CA VAL A 178 -6.42 -6.10 -7.61
C VAL A 178 -6.70 -6.51 -6.18
N ALA A 179 -6.07 -5.82 -5.22
CA ALA A 179 -6.24 -6.11 -3.79
C ALA A 179 -7.47 -5.40 -3.21
N LEU A 180 -7.66 -4.13 -3.57
CA LEU A 180 -8.66 -3.23 -3.01
C LEU A 180 -9.33 -2.40 -4.11
N ARG A 181 -10.63 -2.17 -3.96
CA ARG A 181 -11.39 -1.23 -4.81
C ARG A 181 -12.11 -0.18 -3.98
N TYR A 182 -12.25 1.02 -4.52
CA TYR A 182 -13.19 2.01 -3.97
C TYR A 182 -14.61 1.47 -4.09
N ALA A 183 -15.36 1.56 -2.99
CA ALA A 183 -16.72 1.05 -2.90
C ALA A 183 -17.61 1.98 -2.06
N THR A 184 -18.90 1.79 -2.13
CA THR A 184 -19.83 2.35 -1.15
C THR A 184 -19.68 1.60 0.19
N MET A 185 -20.23 2.14 1.26
CA MET A 185 -20.29 1.46 2.57
C MET A 185 -20.99 0.08 2.49
N ALA A 186 -21.90 -0.09 1.54
CA ALA A 186 -22.58 -1.36 1.27
C ALA A 186 -21.79 -2.30 0.33
N GLY A 187 -20.57 -1.93 -0.10
CA GLY A 187 -19.70 -2.74 -0.95
C GLY A 187 -19.97 -2.64 -2.44
N ALA A 188 -20.89 -1.78 -2.89
CA ALA A 188 -21.13 -1.58 -4.31
C ALA A 188 -20.02 -0.73 -4.94
N ILE A 189 -19.55 -1.15 -6.12
CA ILE A 189 -18.60 -0.39 -6.94
C ILE A 189 -19.40 0.58 -7.81
N THR A 190 -19.29 1.87 -7.52
CA THR A 190 -20.01 2.91 -8.25
C THR A 190 -19.12 4.11 -8.56
N PRO A 191 -19.43 4.91 -9.58
CA PRO A 191 -18.69 6.15 -9.88
C PRO A 191 -18.64 7.13 -8.70
N GLU A 192 -19.68 7.19 -7.88
CA GLU A 192 -19.77 8.09 -6.73
C GLU A 192 -18.80 7.68 -5.61
N ALA A 193 -18.51 6.39 -5.46
CA ALA A 193 -17.54 5.88 -4.52
C ALA A 193 -16.10 6.10 -5.03
N ASN A 194 -15.91 6.12 -6.35
CA ASN A 194 -14.63 6.28 -7.03
C ASN A 194 -14.34 7.77 -7.37
N ARG A 195 -14.16 8.57 -6.35
CA ARG A 195 -14.11 10.04 -6.48
C ARG A 195 -12.87 10.57 -7.19
N ASN A 196 -11.77 9.82 -7.18
CA ASN A 196 -10.53 10.21 -7.86
C ASN A 196 -10.50 9.77 -9.35
N GLY A 197 -11.43 8.92 -9.78
CA GLY A 197 -11.56 8.48 -11.17
C GLY A 197 -10.67 7.29 -11.54
N SER A 198 -10.14 6.56 -10.55
CA SER A 198 -9.30 5.38 -10.79
C SER A 198 -9.93 4.39 -11.74
N ALA A 199 -9.17 3.89 -12.72
CA ALA A 199 -9.60 2.86 -13.64
C ALA A 199 -10.18 1.66 -12.87
N ARG A 200 -11.37 1.20 -13.27
CA ARG A 200 -12.10 0.07 -12.66
C ARG A 200 -12.23 0.18 -11.13
N SER A 201 -12.26 1.40 -10.59
CA SER A 201 -12.32 1.70 -9.15
C SER A 201 -11.15 1.10 -8.34
N ILE A 202 -10.02 0.82 -8.94
CA ILE A 202 -8.84 0.25 -8.28
C ILE A 202 -8.29 1.23 -7.25
N ALA A 203 -8.19 0.79 -6.00
CA ALA A 203 -7.61 1.54 -4.89
C ALA A 203 -6.24 1.01 -4.48
N GLY A 204 -5.96 -0.26 -4.75
CA GLY A 204 -4.68 -0.89 -4.47
C GLY A 204 -4.47 -2.17 -5.28
N ILE A 205 -3.21 -2.40 -5.66
CA ILE A 205 -2.78 -3.55 -6.47
C ILE A 205 -1.58 -4.28 -5.87
N LEU A 206 -1.35 -5.48 -6.35
CA LEU A 206 -0.27 -6.38 -5.95
C LEU A 206 0.66 -6.67 -7.13
N SER A 207 1.92 -6.96 -6.84
CA SER A 207 2.84 -7.59 -7.79
C SER A 207 2.46 -9.06 -8.03
N PRO A 208 2.89 -9.68 -9.16
CA PRO A 208 2.57 -11.07 -9.47
C PRO A 208 3.03 -12.08 -8.40
N ASN A 209 4.15 -11.82 -7.72
CA ASN A 209 4.65 -12.66 -6.60
C ASN A 209 3.95 -12.37 -5.26
N LEU A 210 3.00 -11.43 -5.21
CA LEU A 210 2.25 -11.01 -4.02
C LEU A 210 3.14 -10.45 -2.89
N ARG A 211 4.32 -9.94 -3.21
CA ARG A 211 5.28 -9.38 -2.24
C ARG A 211 5.30 -7.87 -2.20
N VAL A 212 4.78 -7.22 -3.25
CA VAL A 212 4.68 -5.77 -3.31
C VAL A 212 3.21 -5.38 -3.38
N MET A 213 2.79 -4.47 -2.51
CA MET A 213 1.45 -3.86 -2.54
C MET A 213 1.56 -2.35 -2.59
N GLY A 214 0.78 -1.73 -3.45
CA GLY A 214 0.56 -0.29 -3.48
C GLY A 214 -0.91 0.04 -3.28
N LEU A 215 -1.22 1.04 -2.46
CA LEU A 215 -2.59 1.56 -2.30
C LEU A 215 -2.58 3.07 -2.08
N MET A 216 -3.63 3.76 -2.57
CA MET A 216 -3.71 5.22 -2.44
C MET A 216 -4.27 5.72 -1.11
N PRO A 217 -5.34 5.13 -0.54
CA PRO A 217 -5.84 5.54 0.77
C PRO A 217 -4.89 5.16 1.92
N HIS A 218 -5.07 5.82 3.07
CA HIS A 218 -4.24 5.74 4.26
C HIS A 218 -4.89 4.84 5.33
N PRO A 219 -4.57 3.54 5.41
CA PRO A 219 -5.04 2.69 6.50
C PRO A 219 -4.36 3.02 7.84
N GLU A 220 -3.15 3.59 7.82
CA GLU A 220 -2.40 4.00 9.01
C GLU A 220 -3.11 5.07 9.83
N ASP A 221 -4.02 5.84 9.24
CA ASP A 221 -4.81 6.87 9.93
C ASP A 221 -5.95 6.28 10.78
N LEU A 222 -6.23 4.97 10.65
CA LEU A 222 -7.32 4.28 11.37
C LEU A 222 -6.82 2.99 12.04
N VAL A 223 -5.89 3.15 12.98
CA VAL A 223 -5.28 2.03 13.75
C VAL A 223 -5.49 2.16 15.26
N ASP A 224 -6.16 3.23 15.69
CA ASP A 224 -6.46 3.54 17.09
C ASP A 224 -7.85 4.17 17.21
N PRO A 225 -8.67 3.79 18.20
CA PRO A 225 -9.96 4.47 18.45
C PRO A 225 -9.85 5.99 18.61
N LEU A 226 -8.74 6.49 19.16
CA LEU A 226 -8.48 7.93 19.30
C LEU A 226 -8.24 8.64 17.96
N MET A 227 -7.87 7.88 16.92
CA MET A 227 -7.74 8.39 15.54
C MET A 227 -9.06 8.28 14.76
N GLY A 228 -10.14 7.87 15.42
CA GLY A 228 -11.48 7.75 14.84
C GLY A 228 -11.88 6.36 14.38
N GLY A 229 -11.02 5.34 14.54
CA GLY A 229 -11.33 3.95 14.21
C GLY A 229 -10.12 3.04 14.16
N ILE A 230 -10.38 1.76 13.95
CA ILE A 230 -9.36 0.71 13.84
C ILE A 230 -9.48 -0.08 12.52
N ASP A 231 -10.15 0.49 11.54
CA ASP A 231 -10.49 -0.18 10.27
C ASP A 231 -9.26 -0.57 9.46
N GLY A 232 -8.18 0.21 9.55
CA GLY A 232 -6.91 -0.05 8.87
C GLY A 232 -5.98 -1.03 9.60
N LYS A 233 -6.20 -1.24 10.91
CA LYS A 233 -5.32 -2.07 11.73
C LYS A 233 -5.14 -3.51 11.23
N PRO A 234 -6.17 -4.22 10.70
CA PRO A 234 -5.99 -5.58 10.21
C PRO A 234 -4.95 -5.74 9.09
N LEU A 235 -4.68 -4.68 8.29
CA LEU A 235 -3.62 -4.71 7.28
C LEU A 235 -2.23 -4.83 7.92
N PHE A 236 -1.98 -4.06 8.97
CA PHE A 236 -0.70 -4.06 9.68
C PHE A 236 -0.55 -5.31 10.55
N ASP A 237 -1.62 -5.78 11.19
CA ASP A 237 -1.62 -7.03 11.95
C ASP A 237 -1.31 -8.24 11.05
N ALA A 238 -1.85 -8.27 9.84
CA ALA A 238 -1.58 -9.32 8.86
C ALA A 238 -0.11 -9.31 8.42
N LEU A 239 0.45 -8.13 8.17
CA LEU A 239 1.87 -7.96 7.84
C LEU A 239 2.77 -8.42 9.00
N ALA A 240 2.48 -7.99 10.22
CA ALA A 240 3.29 -8.35 11.39
C ALA A 240 3.30 -9.85 11.68
N ALA A 241 2.28 -10.58 11.23
CA ALA A 241 2.14 -12.03 11.39
C ALA A 241 2.70 -12.86 10.21
N ALA A 242 3.18 -12.22 9.12
CA ALA A 242 3.58 -12.88 7.87
C ALA A 242 5.01 -13.48 7.86
#